data_ba1955814772f934d644e80431178532
#
_entry.id   ba1955814772f934d644e80431178532
#
_cell.length_a   1.000
_cell.length_b   1.000
_cell.length_c   1.000
_cell.angle_alpha   90.00
_cell.angle_beta   90.00
_cell.angle_gamma   90.00
#
_symmetry.space_group_name_H-M   'P 1'
#
loop_
_entity.id
_entity.type
_entity.pdbx_description
1 polymer ?
#
loop_
_entity_poly.entity_id
_entity_poly.type
_entity_poly.pdbx_seq_one_letter_code
_entity_poly.pdbx_strand_id
1 'polypeptide(L)'
;MAHYVGLDVSLKQTSICVVSETGSIVREGVVDSDPEVIAAFVRSKAPHAVRVGLESGPTATWLWTELKRLGVPIICIDARHAKAVLKIQINKSDRNDAVGIARIMQTGWFKEVRVKDLGCHAVKALLTSRALLVKIKRDLENQIRGLLKNLGRVIGRAKFNGFAARAAELIEDRPELVAVVGPLLKAREAIEKQIDDLDLKVLKLARHDAQIRRFMTVPGVGPITALCFKATIDDPTRFKRSRSVGAYIGLTSRRHASGEIDWSGRISKCGDAMLRSYLFEAAGVLLTRNGQH
;
A
#
# COMPACT_ATOMS: atom_id res chain seq x y z
N MET A 1 2.52 31.43 23.27
CA MET A 1 3.55 31.02 22.30
C MET A 1 3.06 29.76 21.61
N ALA A 2 3.12 29.68 20.29
CA ALA A 2 2.74 28.48 19.55
C ALA A 2 3.76 27.36 19.76
N HIS A 3 3.27 26.12 19.84
CA HIS A 3 4.09 24.93 19.96
C HIS A 3 3.97 24.07 18.70
N TYR A 4 5.07 23.46 18.34
CA TYR A 4 5.16 22.51 17.22
C TYR A 4 5.73 21.20 17.76
N VAL A 5 5.07 20.10 17.45
CA VAL A 5 5.39 18.79 18.03
C VAL A 5 5.80 17.82 16.95
N GLY A 6 6.86 17.08 17.20
CA GLY A 6 7.29 15.96 16.36
C GLY A 6 7.11 14.65 17.12
N LEU A 7 6.51 13.68 16.44
CA LEU A 7 6.34 12.31 16.92
C LEU A 7 7.19 11.37 16.07
N ASP A 8 8.19 10.75 16.67
CA ASP A 8 8.86 9.59 16.08
C ASP A 8 8.28 8.32 16.69
N VAL A 9 7.51 7.58 15.88
CA VAL A 9 6.63 6.51 16.34
C VAL A 9 7.26 5.15 16.07
N SER A 10 7.52 4.39 17.12
CA SER A 10 7.86 2.98 17.04
C SER A 10 6.70 2.10 17.52
N LEU A 11 6.86 0.76 17.48
CA LEU A 11 5.78 -0.17 17.85
C LEU A 11 5.38 -0.08 19.32
N LYS A 12 6.33 0.19 20.22
CA LYS A 12 6.09 0.20 21.68
C LYS A 12 6.09 1.60 22.25
N GLN A 13 7.00 2.44 21.80
CA GLN A 13 7.22 3.76 22.36
C GLN A 13 7.29 4.82 21.26
N THR A 14 6.86 6.02 21.60
CA THR A 14 6.91 7.21 20.76
C THR A 14 7.79 8.26 21.41
N SER A 15 8.84 8.67 20.71
CA SER A 15 9.64 9.84 21.11
C SER A 15 8.92 11.12 20.68
N ILE A 16 8.79 12.05 21.62
CA ILE A 16 8.07 13.29 21.41
C ILE A 16 9.01 14.47 21.66
N CYS A 17 9.03 15.42 20.75
CA CYS A 17 9.72 16.69 20.92
C CYS A 17 8.75 17.85 20.69
N VAL A 18 8.79 18.82 21.57
CA VAL A 18 8.02 20.08 21.50
C VAL A 18 9.00 21.22 21.29
N VAL A 19 8.81 22.00 20.23
CA VAL A 19 9.60 23.21 19.97
C VAL A 19 8.72 24.47 19.97
N SER A 20 9.32 25.59 20.31
CA SER A 20 8.71 26.92 20.27
C SER A 20 8.67 27.48 18.85
N GLU A 21 8.11 28.65 18.67
CA GLU A 21 8.15 29.44 17.42
C GLU A 21 9.57 29.74 16.96
N THR A 22 10.53 29.85 17.87
CA THR A 22 11.95 30.09 17.54
C THR A 22 12.73 28.81 17.22
N GLY A 23 12.07 27.64 17.30
CA GLY A 23 12.71 26.34 17.09
C GLY A 23 13.50 25.82 18.30
N SER A 24 13.44 26.51 19.45
CA SER A 24 14.05 26.05 20.70
C SER A 24 13.26 24.91 21.30
N ILE A 25 13.95 23.88 21.80
CA ILE A 25 13.32 22.74 22.46
C ILE A 25 12.69 23.19 23.79
N VAL A 26 11.38 22.99 23.91
CA VAL A 26 10.61 23.33 25.12
C VAL A 26 10.45 22.11 26.01
N ARG A 27 10.16 20.96 25.43
CA ARG A 27 9.99 19.67 26.12
C ARG A 27 10.36 18.52 25.23
N GLU A 28 10.82 17.46 25.85
CA GLU A 28 11.03 16.15 25.24
C GLU A 28 10.49 15.06 26.18
N GLY A 29 10.12 13.93 25.61
CA GLY A 29 9.68 12.78 26.38
C GLY A 29 9.55 11.53 25.50
N VAL A 30 9.46 10.40 26.18
CA VAL A 30 9.16 9.12 25.56
C VAL A 30 7.94 8.56 26.26
N VAL A 31 6.95 8.16 25.51
CA VAL A 31 5.69 7.59 26.02
C VAL A 31 5.36 6.31 25.28
N ASP A 32 4.45 5.51 25.82
CA ASP A 32 3.93 4.36 25.09
C ASP A 32 3.23 4.80 23.82
N SER A 33 3.32 3.99 22.74
CA SER A 33 2.68 4.26 21.45
C SER A 33 1.17 4.01 21.51
N ASP A 34 0.53 4.64 22.50
CA ASP A 34 -0.91 4.64 22.73
C ASP A 34 -1.49 6.02 22.41
N PRO A 35 -2.56 6.13 21.61
CA PRO A 35 -3.13 7.41 21.21
C PRO A 35 -3.55 8.31 22.37
N GLU A 36 -4.12 7.73 23.44
CA GLU A 36 -4.59 8.49 24.58
C GLU A 36 -3.43 9.03 25.41
N VAL A 37 -2.38 8.22 25.60
CA VAL A 37 -1.15 8.61 26.31
C VAL A 37 -0.43 9.73 25.56
N ILE A 38 -0.29 9.59 24.21
CA ILE A 38 0.30 10.62 23.35
C ILE A 38 -0.53 11.92 23.41
N ALA A 39 -1.86 11.82 23.28
CA ALA A 39 -2.74 12.99 23.34
C ALA A 39 -2.67 13.68 24.72
N ALA A 40 -2.60 12.92 25.81
CA ALA A 40 -2.44 13.46 27.17
C ALA A 40 -1.11 14.21 27.32
N PHE A 41 0.00 13.64 26.78
CA PHE A 41 1.30 14.32 26.77
C PHE A 41 1.21 15.64 25.98
N VAL A 42 0.64 15.62 24.77
CA VAL A 42 0.50 16.85 23.94
C VAL A 42 -0.32 17.91 24.68
N ARG A 43 -1.46 17.55 25.25
CA ARG A 43 -2.30 18.50 26.00
C ARG A 43 -1.60 19.12 27.20
N SER A 44 -0.83 18.31 27.95
CA SER A 44 -0.16 18.76 29.18
C SER A 44 1.13 19.51 28.92
N LYS A 45 1.92 19.11 27.90
CA LYS A 45 3.26 19.64 27.64
C LYS A 45 3.33 20.61 26.45
N ALA A 46 2.34 20.60 25.59
CA ALA A 46 2.22 21.48 24.44
C ALA A 46 0.78 22.01 24.29
N PRO A 47 0.20 22.71 25.32
CA PRO A 47 -1.21 23.12 25.30
C PRO A 47 -1.55 24.07 24.14
N HIS A 48 -0.55 24.71 23.54
CA HIS A 48 -0.69 25.60 22.39
C HIS A 48 -0.14 24.96 21.11
N ALA A 49 -0.24 23.63 20.97
CA ALA A 49 0.21 22.93 19.78
C ALA A 49 -0.60 23.36 18.54
N VAL A 50 0.08 23.96 17.58
CA VAL A 50 -0.51 24.39 16.29
C VAL A 50 -0.43 23.24 15.28
N ARG A 51 0.67 22.46 15.32
CA ARG A 51 0.90 21.33 14.45
C ARG A 51 1.61 20.22 15.21
N VAL A 52 1.13 19.01 15.03
CA VAL A 52 1.75 17.79 15.56
C VAL A 52 2.07 16.90 14.36
N GLY A 53 3.34 16.65 14.08
CA GLY A 53 3.78 15.89 12.91
C GLY A 53 4.06 14.43 13.25
N LEU A 54 3.66 13.53 12.37
CA LEU A 54 4.12 12.14 12.35
C LEU A 54 4.50 11.72 10.94
N GLU A 55 5.48 10.84 10.81
CA GLU A 55 5.92 10.31 9.51
C GLU A 55 4.96 9.21 9.03
N SER A 56 4.70 9.16 7.71
CA SER A 56 3.90 8.07 7.12
C SER A 56 4.62 6.73 7.25
N GLY A 57 4.00 5.79 7.95
CA GLY A 57 4.52 4.46 8.26
C GLY A 57 3.40 3.44 8.49
N PRO A 58 3.74 2.21 8.87
CA PRO A 58 2.75 1.13 9.04
C PRO A 58 1.64 1.44 10.05
N THR A 59 1.96 2.09 11.15
CA THR A 59 1.00 2.46 12.22
C THR A 59 0.41 3.85 12.03
N ALA A 60 0.92 4.65 11.09
CA ALA A 60 0.58 6.06 10.95
C ALA A 60 -0.91 6.30 10.69
N THR A 61 -1.57 5.47 9.89
CA THR A 61 -3.00 5.62 9.59
C THR A 61 -3.86 5.47 10.84
N TRP A 62 -3.64 4.42 11.61
CA TRP A 62 -4.37 4.17 12.85
C TRP A 62 -4.12 5.28 13.87
N LEU A 63 -2.86 5.59 14.13
CA LEU A 63 -2.48 6.59 15.13
C LEU A 63 -2.98 7.99 14.75
N TRP A 64 -2.86 8.37 13.47
CA TRP A 64 -3.38 9.65 12.98
C TRP A 64 -4.91 9.75 13.18
N THR A 65 -5.63 8.67 12.84
CA THR A 65 -7.10 8.63 12.98
C THR A 65 -7.53 8.82 14.43
N GLU A 66 -6.89 8.10 15.35
CA GLU A 66 -7.22 8.19 16.78
C GLU A 66 -6.81 9.54 17.39
N LEU A 67 -5.60 10.03 17.10
CA LEU A 67 -5.16 11.33 17.58
C LEU A 67 -6.04 12.46 17.06
N LYS A 68 -6.50 12.38 15.83
CA LYS A 68 -7.44 13.34 15.27
C LYS A 68 -8.81 13.28 15.97
N ARG A 69 -9.32 12.08 16.27
CA ARG A 69 -10.52 11.87 17.07
C ARG A 69 -10.40 12.48 18.47
N LEU A 70 -9.20 12.43 19.05
CA LEU A 70 -8.88 13.01 20.34
C LEU A 70 -8.63 14.55 20.27
N GLY A 71 -8.80 15.18 19.12
CA GLY A 71 -8.67 16.64 18.93
C GLY A 71 -7.23 17.15 18.81
N VAL A 72 -6.24 16.26 18.60
CA VAL A 72 -4.85 16.66 18.36
C VAL A 72 -4.72 17.23 16.94
N PRO A 73 -4.04 18.38 16.72
CA PRO A 73 -3.80 18.94 15.38
C PRO A 73 -2.73 18.18 14.61
N ILE A 74 -3.01 16.89 14.37
CA ILE A 74 -2.09 15.91 13.80
C ILE A 74 -1.98 16.05 12.28
N ILE A 75 -0.76 16.02 11.76
CA ILE A 75 -0.40 16.08 10.35
C ILE A 75 0.49 14.89 10.02
N CYS A 76 0.11 14.11 9.00
CA CYS A 76 0.95 13.03 8.49
C CYS A 76 1.85 13.58 7.37
N ILE A 77 3.16 13.34 7.43
CA ILE A 77 4.13 13.83 6.44
C ILE A 77 4.74 12.69 5.61
N ASP A 78 5.13 12.99 4.37
CA ASP A 78 5.76 12.02 3.46
C ASP A 78 7.10 11.56 4.05
N ALA A 79 7.23 10.26 4.33
CA ALA A 79 8.41 9.64 4.89
C ALA A 79 9.68 9.92 4.08
N ARG A 80 9.58 10.02 2.75
CA ARG A 80 10.73 10.32 1.89
C ARG A 80 11.20 11.76 2.06
N HIS A 81 10.26 12.68 2.26
CA HIS A 81 10.57 14.08 2.51
C HIS A 81 11.17 14.25 3.91
N ALA A 82 10.54 13.66 4.93
CA ALA A 82 11.08 13.65 6.29
C ALA A 82 12.51 13.08 6.31
N LYS A 83 12.71 11.90 5.72
CA LYS A 83 14.03 11.27 5.63
C LYS A 83 15.08 12.12 4.91
N ALA A 84 14.69 12.88 3.88
CA ALA A 84 15.61 13.75 3.17
C ALA A 84 16.09 14.90 4.06
N VAL A 85 15.20 15.48 4.86
CA VAL A 85 15.51 16.55 5.83
C VAL A 85 16.33 16.00 7.01
N LEU A 86 15.93 14.84 7.56
CA LEU A 86 16.59 14.21 8.70
C LEU A 86 18.01 13.72 8.37
N LYS A 87 18.32 13.42 7.10
CA LYS A 87 19.68 13.04 6.67
C LYS A 87 20.76 14.10 6.92
N ILE A 88 20.38 15.34 7.17
CA ILE A 88 21.32 16.41 7.54
C ILE A 88 21.91 16.17 8.93
N GLN A 89 21.23 15.39 9.78
CA GLN A 89 21.68 15.05 11.11
C GLN A 89 22.74 13.94 11.05
N ILE A 90 23.89 14.18 11.67
CA ILE A 90 25.02 13.24 11.69
C ILE A 90 24.68 12.00 12.52
N ASN A 91 24.00 12.18 13.66
CA ASN A 91 23.64 11.11 14.58
C ASN A 91 22.15 10.81 14.48
N LYS A 92 21.82 9.58 14.07
CA LYS A 92 20.44 9.08 14.04
C LYS A 92 20.07 8.50 15.41
N SER A 93 18.98 9.01 15.99
CA SER A 93 18.31 8.44 17.16
C SER A 93 16.83 8.85 17.11
N ASP A 94 15.95 8.08 17.73
CA ASP A 94 14.52 8.37 17.79
C ASP A 94 14.25 9.77 18.40
N ARG A 95 15.06 10.18 19.38
CA ARG A 95 15.03 11.54 19.92
C ARG A 95 15.34 12.59 18.85
N ASN A 96 16.41 12.41 18.09
CA ASN A 96 16.81 13.36 17.05
C ASN A 96 15.79 13.39 15.90
N ASP A 97 15.21 12.24 15.55
CA ASP A 97 14.16 12.15 14.53
C ASP A 97 12.89 12.91 14.99
N ALA A 98 12.48 12.79 16.26
CA ALA A 98 11.38 13.58 16.83
C ALA A 98 11.67 15.09 16.82
N VAL A 99 12.90 15.51 17.17
CA VAL A 99 13.34 16.91 17.07
C VAL A 99 13.27 17.42 15.64
N GLY A 100 13.76 16.63 14.70
CA GLY A 100 13.73 16.98 13.28
C GLY A 100 12.29 17.13 12.74
N ILE A 101 11.38 16.22 13.10
CA ILE A 101 9.95 16.30 12.74
C ILE A 101 9.32 17.56 13.37
N ALA A 102 9.63 17.87 14.63
CA ALA A 102 9.12 19.09 15.29
C ALA A 102 9.56 20.36 14.55
N ARG A 103 10.82 20.43 14.11
CA ARG A 103 11.35 21.55 13.31
C ARG A 103 10.71 21.62 11.92
N ILE A 104 10.43 20.48 11.28
CA ILE A 104 9.67 20.43 10.03
C ILE A 104 8.27 21.02 10.25
N MET A 105 7.60 20.71 11.36
CA MET A 105 6.30 21.28 11.71
C MET A 105 6.38 22.79 11.95
N GLN A 106 7.43 23.24 12.63
CA GLN A 106 7.66 24.65 12.93
C GLN A 106 7.89 25.48 11.66
N THR A 107 8.76 25.02 10.76
CA THR A 107 9.05 25.74 9.51
C THR A 107 7.90 25.68 8.49
N GLY A 108 7.01 24.70 8.60
CA GLY A 108 5.94 24.47 7.62
C GLY A 108 6.44 23.89 6.29
N TRP A 109 7.71 23.54 6.19
CA TRP A 109 8.29 22.98 4.97
C TRP A 109 8.19 21.46 4.95
N PHE A 110 7.01 20.98 4.62
CA PHE A 110 6.72 19.56 4.53
C PHE A 110 5.71 19.27 3.40
N LYS A 111 5.70 18.02 2.98
CA LYS A 111 4.67 17.48 2.10
C LYS A 111 3.69 16.67 2.94
N GLU A 112 2.50 17.21 3.12
CA GLU A 112 1.44 16.49 3.81
C GLU A 112 0.99 15.27 3.00
N VAL A 113 0.82 14.16 3.68
CA VAL A 113 0.22 12.92 3.16
C VAL A 113 -1.20 12.84 3.68
N ARG A 114 -2.16 12.82 2.77
CA ARG A 114 -3.53 12.54 3.14
C ARG A 114 -3.64 11.11 3.65
N VAL A 115 -4.04 10.97 4.89
CA VAL A 115 -4.40 9.67 5.47
C VAL A 115 -5.76 9.27 4.90
N LYS A 116 -5.82 8.08 4.33
CA LYS A 116 -7.02 7.52 3.71
C LYS A 116 -7.98 7.00 4.76
N ASP A 117 -9.25 6.93 4.39
CA ASP A 117 -10.28 6.29 5.20
C ASP A 117 -9.93 4.82 5.53
N LEU A 118 -10.31 4.37 6.73
CA LEU A 118 -10.07 2.99 7.19
C LEU A 118 -10.75 1.96 6.29
N GLY A 119 -11.89 2.30 5.67
CA GLY A 119 -12.55 1.45 4.69
C GLY A 119 -11.69 1.20 3.45
N CYS A 120 -10.95 2.20 2.98
CA CYS A 120 -9.98 2.05 1.89
C CYS A 120 -8.85 1.08 2.27
N HIS A 121 -8.38 1.12 3.52
CA HIS A 121 -7.37 0.18 4.03
C HIS A 121 -7.91 -1.25 4.12
N ALA A 122 -9.15 -1.45 4.55
CA ALA A 122 -9.81 -2.77 4.60
C ALA A 122 -9.94 -3.37 3.18
N VAL A 123 -10.39 -2.58 2.20
CA VAL A 123 -10.45 -3.02 0.80
C VAL A 123 -9.04 -3.36 0.27
N LYS A 124 -8.05 -2.54 0.60
CA LYS A 124 -6.67 -2.78 0.18
C LYS A 124 -6.11 -4.07 0.79
N ALA A 125 -6.39 -4.34 2.07
CA ALA A 125 -6.00 -5.58 2.75
C ALA A 125 -6.63 -6.80 2.07
N LEU A 126 -7.94 -6.75 1.75
CA LEU A 126 -8.64 -7.80 1.02
C LEU A 126 -7.95 -8.09 -0.33
N LEU A 127 -7.68 -7.06 -1.13
CA LEU A 127 -7.07 -7.21 -2.45
C LEU A 127 -5.62 -7.71 -2.37
N THR A 128 -4.86 -7.27 -1.36
CA THR A 128 -3.47 -7.69 -1.15
C THR A 128 -3.40 -9.14 -0.71
N SER A 129 -4.27 -9.57 0.21
CA SER A 129 -4.37 -10.97 0.65
C SER A 129 -4.74 -11.88 -0.51
N ARG A 130 -5.74 -11.49 -1.31
CA ARG A 130 -6.11 -12.21 -2.52
C ARG A 130 -4.95 -12.34 -3.50
N ALA A 131 -4.25 -11.25 -3.78
CA ALA A 131 -3.11 -11.26 -4.71
C ALA A 131 -1.99 -12.17 -4.24
N LEU A 132 -1.74 -12.23 -2.92
CA LEU A 132 -0.78 -13.15 -2.32
C LEU A 132 -1.19 -14.60 -2.54
N LEU A 133 -2.44 -14.97 -2.27
CA LEU A 133 -2.93 -16.34 -2.47
C LEU A 133 -2.86 -16.76 -3.93
N VAL A 134 -3.21 -15.87 -4.87
CA VAL A 134 -3.06 -16.11 -6.31
C VAL A 134 -1.60 -16.37 -6.69
N LYS A 135 -0.67 -15.61 -6.11
CA LYS A 135 0.76 -15.82 -6.31
C LYS A 135 1.19 -17.19 -5.76
N ILE A 136 0.83 -17.54 -4.53
CA ILE A 136 1.20 -18.82 -3.91
C ILE A 136 0.65 -19.99 -4.73
N LYS A 137 -0.61 -19.94 -5.17
CA LYS A 137 -1.20 -20.96 -6.04
C LYS A 137 -0.36 -21.16 -7.30
N ARG A 138 0.02 -20.08 -7.98
CA ARG A 138 0.86 -20.13 -9.18
C ARG A 138 2.26 -20.69 -8.89
N ASP A 139 2.85 -20.32 -7.77
CA ASP A 139 4.17 -20.81 -7.37
C ASP A 139 4.13 -22.32 -7.08
N LEU A 140 3.07 -22.84 -6.43
CA LEU A 140 2.83 -24.27 -6.25
C LEU A 140 2.66 -24.99 -7.59
N GLU A 141 1.86 -24.45 -8.50
CA GLU A 141 1.67 -25.04 -9.84
C GLU A 141 2.98 -25.09 -10.63
N ASN A 142 3.80 -24.04 -10.55
CA ASN A 142 5.11 -24.01 -11.20
C ASN A 142 6.08 -25.01 -10.56
N GLN A 143 6.06 -25.17 -9.24
CA GLN A 143 6.86 -26.18 -8.54
C GLN A 143 6.47 -27.58 -8.95
N ILE A 144 5.17 -27.89 -9.00
CA ILE A 144 4.68 -29.21 -9.46
C ILE A 144 5.11 -29.46 -10.91
N ARG A 145 4.96 -28.47 -11.80
CA ARG A 145 5.43 -28.60 -13.20
C ARG A 145 6.92 -28.87 -13.27
N GLY A 146 7.73 -28.21 -12.46
CA GLY A 146 9.18 -28.41 -12.41
C GLY A 146 9.56 -29.82 -11.98
N LEU A 147 8.95 -30.33 -10.90
CA LEU A 147 9.17 -31.68 -10.40
C LEU A 147 8.82 -32.72 -11.44
N LEU A 148 7.65 -32.63 -12.06
CA LEU A 148 7.18 -33.60 -13.05
C LEU A 148 7.98 -33.53 -14.35
N LYS A 149 8.39 -32.32 -14.77
CA LYS A 149 9.18 -32.13 -16.00
C LYS A 149 10.54 -32.84 -15.93
N ASN A 150 11.20 -32.82 -14.78
CA ASN A 150 12.48 -33.51 -14.57
C ASN A 150 12.38 -35.02 -14.74
N LEU A 151 11.16 -35.57 -14.65
CA LEU A 151 10.87 -37.01 -14.83
C LEU A 151 10.21 -37.29 -16.19
N GLY A 152 10.28 -36.34 -17.13
CA GLY A 152 9.69 -36.50 -18.47
C GLY A 152 8.15 -36.39 -18.50
N ARG A 153 7.51 -36.01 -17.38
CA ARG A 153 6.04 -35.90 -17.26
C ARG A 153 5.61 -34.46 -17.43
N VAL A 154 4.88 -34.16 -18.51
CA VAL A 154 4.51 -32.79 -18.86
C VAL A 154 2.99 -32.58 -18.67
N ILE A 155 2.61 -31.63 -17.82
CA ILE A 155 1.19 -31.26 -17.60
C ILE A 155 0.59 -30.60 -18.85
N GLY A 156 1.39 -29.89 -19.66
CA GLY A 156 0.92 -29.18 -20.83
C GLY A 156 0.05 -27.94 -20.49
N ARG A 157 -0.72 -27.49 -21.50
CA ARG A 157 -1.73 -26.45 -21.31
C ARG A 157 -3.01 -27.09 -20.76
N ALA A 158 -3.15 -27.14 -19.45
CA ALA A 158 -4.40 -27.58 -18.83
C ALA A 158 -5.48 -26.51 -19.05
N LYS A 159 -6.68 -26.92 -19.50
CA LYS A 159 -7.87 -26.05 -19.50
C LYS A 159 -8.21 -25.66 -18.04
N PHE A 160 -8.94 -24.58 -17.85
CA PHE A 160 -9.44 -24.10 -16.54
C PHE A 160 -9.81 -25.32 -15.67
N ASN A 161 -9.43 -25.43 -14.47
CA ASN A 161 -9.66 -26.54 -13.52
C ASN A 161 -8.99 -27.91 -13.85
N GLY A 162 -8.37 -28.11 -15.00
CA GLY A 162 -7.75 -29.40 -15.35
C GLY A 162 -6.35 -29.63 -14.77
N PHE A 163 -5.73 -28.63 -14.11
CA PHE A 163 -4.35 -28.75 -13.62
C PHE A 163 -4.19 -29.84 -12.57
N ALA A 164 -5.04 -29.83 -11.53
CA ALA A 164 -4.92 -30.78 -10.43
C ALA A 164 -5.21 -32.22 -10.89
N ALA A 165 -6.27 -32.42 -11.67
CA ALA A 165 -6.61 -33.72 -12.24
C ALA A 165 -5.49 -34.25 -13.11
N ARG A 166 -4.94 -33.45 -14.03
CA ARG A 166 -3.83 -33.85 -14.89
C ARG A 166 -2.54 -34.14 -14.12
N ALA A 167 -2.25 -33.38 -13.07
CA ALA A 167 -1.11 -33.63 -12.22
C ALA A 167 -1.28 -34.92 -11.44
N ALA A 168 -2.49 -35.21 -10.91
CA ALA A 168 -2.80 -36.45 -10.20
C ALA A 168 -2.66 -37.71 -11.13
N GLU A 169 -3.23 -37.62 -12.32
CA GLU A 169 -3.09 -38.70 -13.35
C GLU A 169 -1.63 -39.00 -13.67
N LEU A 170 -0.80 -37.96 -13.80
CA LEU A 170 0.62 -38.13 -14.14
C LEU A 170 1.47 -38.75 -13.03
N ILE A 171 0.98 -38.89 -11.80
CA ILE A 171 1.71 -39.45 -10.66
C ILE A 171 1.10 -40.75 -10.15
N GLU A 172 -0.04 -41.16 -10.68
CA GLU A 172 -0.84 -42.30 -10.16
C GLU A 172 -0.06 -43.60 -10.11
N ASP A 173 0.80 -43.85 -11.11
CA ASP A 173 1.63 -45.05 -11.24
C ASP A 173 2.91 -45.00 -10.39
N ARG A 174 3.15 -43.94 -9.62
CA ARG A 174 4.38 -43.67 -8.87
C ARG A 174 4.11 -43.25 -7.42
N PRO A 175 4.06 -44.22 -6.48
CA PRO A 175 3.78 -43.93 -5.07
C PRO A 175 4.73 -42.87 -4.45
N GLU A 176 6.01 -42.88 -4.86
CA GLU A 176 6.99 -41.90 -4.42
C GLU A 176 6.65 -40.46 -4.88
N LEU A 177 6.06 -40.30 -6.06
CA LEU A 177 5.61 -39.00 -6.54
C LEU A 177 4.30 -38.57 -5.88
N VAL A 178 3.40 -39.51 -5.64
CA VAL A 178 2.16 -39.26 -4.89
C VAL A 178 2.48 -38.72 -3.49
N ALA A 179 3.49 -39.29 -2.82
CA ALA A 179 3.92 -38.85 -1.50
C ALA A 179 4.45 -37.40 -1.49
N VAL A 180 5.08 -36.92 -2.57
CA VAL A 180 5.70 -35.60 -2.68
C VAL A 180 4.75 -34.56 -3.29
N VAL A 181 4.08 -34.89 -4.39
CA VAL A 181 3.22 -33.97 -5.15
C VAL A 181 1.83 -33.88 -4.54
N GLY A 182 1.32 -34.96 -3.93
CA GLY A 182 0.02 -35.03 -3.32
C GLY A 182 -0.21 -33.92 -2.27
N PRO A 183 0.69 -33.70 -1.31
CA PRO A 183 0.59 -32.57 -0.36
C PRO A 183 0.54 -31.20 -1.04
N LEU A 184 1.28 -30.98 -2.13
CA LEU A 184 1.26 -29.73 -2.88
C LEU A 184 -0.07 -29.51 -3.59
N LEU A 185 -0.68 -30.57 -4.14
CA LEU A 185 -2.02 -30.50 -4.74
C LEU A 185 -3.10 -30.17 -3.72
N LYS A 186 -3.05 -30.79 -2.52
CA LYS A 186 -3.97 -30.50 -1.41
C LYS A 186 -3.83 -29.04 -0.93
N ALA A 187 -2.58 -28.56 -0.80
CA ALA A 187 -2.34 -27.15 -0.44
C ALA A 187 -2.88 -26.19 -1.49
N ARG A 188 -2.67 -26.50 -2.79
CA ARG A 188 -3.20 -25.73 -3.91
C ARG A 188 -4.73 -25.65 -3.87
N GLU A 189 -5.40 -26.77 -3.64
CA GLU A 189 -6.87 -26.82 -3.54
C GLU A 189 -7.40 -25.96 -2.39
N ALA A 190 -6.78 -26.06 -1.21
CA ALA A 190 -7.14 -25.24 -0.05
C ALA A 190 -6.97 -23.74 -0.35
N ILE A 191 -5.88 -23.34 -1.02
CA ILE A 191 -5.64 -21.96 -1.42
C ILE A 191 -6.65 -21.50 -2.47
N GLU A 192 -7.00 -22.33 -3.44
CA GLU A 192 -8.00 -22.01 -4.46
C GLU A 192 -9.35 -21.69 -3.83
N LYS A 193 -9.81 -22.50 -2.88
CA LYS A 193 -11.04 -22.24 -2.12
C LYS A 193 -10.99 -20.90 -1.38
N GLN A 194 -9.85 -20.55 -0.76
CA GLN A 194 -9.72 -19.26 -0.09
C GLN A 194 -9.72 -18.08 -1.09
N ILE A 195 -9.18 -18.26 -2.29
CA ILE A 195 -9.27 -17.26 -3.36
C ILE A 195 -10.73 -17.03 -3.75
N ASP A 196 -11.50 -18.11 -3.94
CA ASP A 196 -12.92 -18.03 -4.30
C ASP A 196 -13.73 -17.30 -3.23
N ASP A 197 -13.47 -17.58 -1.94
CA ASP A 197 -14.10 -16.89 -0.82
C ASP A 197 -13.80 -15.37 -0.80
N LEU A 198 -12.55 -14.99 -1.12
CA LEU A 198 -12.18 -13.58 -1.23
C LEU A 198 -12.78 -12.93 -2.49
N ASP A 199 -12.91 -13.66 -3.59
CA ASP A 199 -13.55 -13.19 -4.82
C ASP A 199 -15.06 -12.92 -4.59
N LEU A 200 -15.74 -13.76 -3.84
CA LEU A 200 -17.14 -13.51 -3.43
C LEU A 200 -17.25 -12.21 -2.62
N LYS A 201 -16.31 -11.94 -1.70
CA LYS A 201 -16.28 -10.68 -0.94
C LYS A 201 -16.05 -9.47 -1.84
N VAL A 202 -15.11 -9.58 -2.79
CA VAL A 202 -14.83 -8.55 -3.80
C VAL A 202 -16.09 -8.26 -4.63
N LEU A 203 -16.77 -9.29 -5.12
CA LEU A 203 -18.01 -9.15 -5.91
C LEU A 203 -19.13 -8.50 -5.09
N LYS A 204 -19.27 -8.90 -3.81
CA LYS A 204 -20.27 -8.30 -2.92
C LYS A 204 -20.03 -6.80 -2.72
N LEU A 205 -18.79 -6.39 -2.45
CA LEU A 205 -18.42 -4.98 -2.32
C LEU A 205 -18.69 -4.21 -3.62
N ALA A 206 -18.31 -4.79 -4.76
CA ALA A 206 -18.50 -4.13 -6.06
C ALA A 206 -19.98 -3.92 -6.41
N ARG A 207 -20.86 -4.89 -6.10
CA ARG A 207 -22.30 -4.81 -6.38
C ARG A 207 -23.02 -3.72 -5.57
N HIS A 208 -22.59 -3.49 -4.32
CA HIS A 208 -23.24 -2.54 -3.42
C HIS A 208 -22.72 -1.11 -3.56
N ASP A 209 -21.70 -0.87 -4.38
CA ASP A 209 -21.09 0.44 -4.58
C ASP A 209 -21.39 0.99 -5.98
N ALA A 210 -22.19 2.05 -6.05
CA ALA A 210 -22.57 2.68 -7.31
C ALA A 210 -21.37 3.24 -8.09
N GLN A 211 -20.34 3.74 -7.38
CA GLN A 211 -19.14 4.29 -7.98
C GLN A 211 -18.29 3.18 -8.62
N ILE A 212 -18.18 2.03 -7.94
CA ILE A 212 -17.50 0.86 -8.49
C ILE A 212 -18.21 0.34 -9.72
N ARG A 213 -19.55 0.23 -9.69
CA ARG A 213 -20.33 -0.18 -10.88
C ARG A 213 -20.10 0.76 -12.06
N ARG A 214 -19.99 2.07 -11.80
CA ARG A 214 -19.67 3.05 -12.85
C ARG A 214 -18.27 2.84 -13.42
N PHE A 215 -17.26 2.53 -12.60
CA PHE A 215 -15.93 2.22 -13.11
C PHE A 215 -15.91 0.95 -13.97
N MET A 216 -16.73 -0.04 -13.62
CA MET A 216 -16.83 -1.30 -14.36
C MET A 216 -17.53 -1.16 -15.74
N THR A 217 -18.11 -0.01 -16.08
CA THR A 217 -18.61 0.24 -17.45
C THR A 217 -17.46 0.44 -18.45
N VAL A 218 -16.26 0.74 -17.97
CA VAL A 218 -15.06 0.86 -18.81
C VAL A 218 -14.61 -0.54 -19.22
N PRO A 219 -14.50 -0.85 -20.53
CA PRO A 219 -14.03 -2.16 -20.98
C PRO A 219 -12.67 -2.53 -20.39
N GLY A 220 -12.52 -3.78 -19.95
CA GLY A 220 -11.30 -4.27 -19.27
C GLY A 220 -11.24 -3.96 -17.78
N VAL A 221 -12.11 -3.11 -17.25
CA VAL A 221 -12.16 -2.80 -15.81
C VAL A 221 -13.13 -3.73 -15.09
N GLY A 222 -12.59 -4.74 -14.41
CA GLY A 222 -13.34 -5.65 -13.55
C GLY A 222 -13.45 -5.14 -12.11
N PRO A 223 -14.18 -5.88 -11.24
CA PRO A 223 -14.42 -5.48 -9.84
C PRO A 223 -13.12 -5.27 -9.04
N ILE A 224 -12.11 -6.08 -9.26
CA ILE A 224 -10.80 -5.97 -8.59
C ILE A 224 -10.11 -4.66 -8.96
N THR A 225 -10.04 -4.33 -10.26
CA THR A 225 -9.43 -3.10 -10.76
C THR A 225 -10.17 -1.87 -10.26
N ALA A 226 -11.50 -1.90 -10.31
CA ALA A 226 -12.36 -0.81 -9.86
C ALA A 226 -12.23 -0.54 -8.35
N LEU A 227 -12.27 -1.59 -7.53
CA LEU A 227 -12.06 -1.50 -6.07
C LEU A 227 -10.66 -1.01 -5.74
N CYS A 228 -9.63 -1.54 -6.43
CA CYS A 228 -8.24 -1.11 -6.23
C CYS A 228 -8.06 0.37 -6.58
N PHE A 229 -8.69 0.83 -7.66
CA PHE A 229 -8.67 2.23 -8.06
C PHE A 229 -9.33 3.11 -7.00
N LYS A 230 -10.56 2.79 -6.58
CA LYS A 230 -11.28 3.54 -5.54
C LYS A 230 -10.47 3.62 -4.25
N ALA A 231 -10.01 2.47 -3.72
CA ALA A 231 -9.22 2.43 -2.49
C ALA A 231 -7.85 3.12 -2.59
N THR A 232 -7.30 3.26 -3.79
CA THR A 232 -6.04 3.98 -4.00
C THR A 232 -6.26 5.48 -4.13
N ILE A 233 -7.29 5.91 -4.83
CA ILE A 233 -7.62 7.33 -5.03
C ILE A 233 -8.29 7.93 -3.79
N ASP A 234 -9.19 7.18 -3.14
CA ASP A 234 -10.00 7.60 -2.01
C ASP A 234 -10.91 8.79 -2.38
N ASP A 235 -10.48 10.01 -2.18
CA ASP A 235 -11.21 11.22 -2.56
C ASP A 235 -10.66 11.81 -3.87
N PRO A 236 -11.42 11.81 -4.97
CA PRO A 236 -10.99 12.37 -6.23
C PRO A 236 -10.96 13.90 -6.24
N THR A 237 -11.66 14.58 -5.34
CA THR A 237 -11.75 16.07 -5.31
C THR A 237 -10.41 16.75 -5.02
N ARG A 238 -9.47 16.02 -4.41
CA ARG A 238 -8.10 16.50 -4.16
C ARG A 238 -7.27 16.70 -5.43
N PHE A 239 -7.70 16.15 -6.55
CA PHE A 239 -6.99 16.29 -7.83
C PHE A 239 -7.59 17.41 -8.66
N LYS A 240 -6.87 18.53 -8.76
CA LYS A 240 -7.30 19.67 -9.59
C LYS A 240 -7.46 19.32 -11.08
N ARG A 241 -6.76 18.30 -11.56
CA ARG A 241 -6.78 17.86 -12.98
C ARG A 241 -6.66 16.33 -13.02
N SER A 242 -7.39 15.68 -13.94
CA SER A 242 -7.32 14.22 -14.14
C SER A 242 -5.91 13.71 -14.44
N ARG A 243 -5.11 14.48 -15.16
CA ARG A 243 -3.69 14.18 -15.44
C ARG A 243 -2.86 13.97 -14.16
N SER A 244 -3.22 14.64 -13.06
CA SER A 244 -2.53 14.50 -11.77
C SER A 244 -2.73 13.10 -11.15
N VAL A 245 -3.81 12.39 -11.49
CA VAL A 245 -4.04 11.01 -11.07
C VAL A 245 -2.97 10.08 -11.64
N GLY A 246 -2.64 10.22 -12.93
CA GLY A 246 -1.55 9.46 -13.55
C GLY A 246 -0.20 9.66 -12.86
N ALA A 247 0.12 10.91 -12.50
CA ALA A 247 1.32 11.22 -11.73
C ALA A 247 1.30 10.60 -10.32
N TYR A 248 0.17 10.68 -9.62
CA TYR A 248 -0.01 10.13 -8.29
C TYR A 248 0.21 8.61 -8.24
N ILE A 249 -0.28 7.89 -9.25
CA ILE A 249 -0.09 6.42 -9.34
C ILE A 249 1.21 6.02 -10.06
N GLY A 250 2.01 7.00 -10.50
CA GLY A 250 3.34 6.78 -11.07
C GLY A 250 3.38 6.28 -12.51
N LEU A 251 2.36 6.64 -13.31
CA LEU A 251 2.28 6.33 -14.75
C LEU A 251 2.88 7.43 -15.63
N THR A 252 3.31 8.56 -15.06
CA THR A 252 3.99 9.62 -15.81
C THR A 252 5.48 9.38 -15.86
N SER A 253 6.10 9.76 -16.98
CA SER A 253 7.55 9.70 -17.17
C SER A 253 8.28 10.59 -16.17
N ARG A 254 9.46 10.16 -15.76
CA ARG A 254 10.41 11.04 -15.07
C ARG A 254 11.00 12.01 -16.09
N ARG A 255 11.05 13.27 -15.76
CA ARG A 255 11.73 14.28 -16.55
C ARG A 255 12.93 14.80 -15.77
N HIS A 256 14.05 14.92 -16.42
CA HIS A 256 15.23 15.61 -15.93
C HIS A 256 15.50 16.79 -16.85
N ALA A 257 15.39 17.98 -16.30
CA ALA A 257 15.71 19.20 -17.02
C ALA A 257 16.69 20.02 -16.16
N SER A 258 17.89 20.26 -16.68
CA SER A 258 18.93 21.06 -16.04
C SER A 258 19.78 21.71 -17.11
N GLY A 259 19.76 23.04 -17.18
CA GLY A 259 20.42 23.80 -18.26
C GLY A 259 19.88 23.38 -19.62
N GLU A 260 20.79 23.01 -20.51
CA GLU A 260 20.47 22.54 -21.89
C GLU A 260 20.01 21.06 -21.94
N ILE A 261 20.12 20.34 -20.84
CA ILE A 261 19.75 18.90 -20.77
C ILE A 261 18.30 18.78 -20.43
N ASP A 262 17.48 18.26 -21.34
CA ASP A 262 16.07 17.88 -21.10
C ASP A 262 15.79 16.50 -21.69
N TRP A 263 15.57 15.51 -20.80
CA TRP A 263 15.23 14.18 -21.24
C TRP A 263 14.09 13.57 -20.40
N SER A 264 13.29 12.73 -21.04
CA SER A 264 12.21 11.98 -20.43
C SER A 264 12.58 10.51 -20.31
N GLY A 265 12.57 10.00 -19.09
CA GLY A 265 12.84 8.60 -18.79
C GLY A 265 11.59 7.73 -18.78
N ARG A 266 11.73 6.54 -18.22
CA ARG A 266 10.60 5.62 -17.98
C ARG A 266 9.63 6.19 -16.96
N ILE A 267 8.43 5.57 -16.84
CA ILE A 267 7.44 5.95 -15.82
C ILE A 267 8.07 5.97 -14.43
N SER A 268 7.61 6.90 -13.59
CA SER A 268 8.20 7.14 -12.26
C SER A 268 8.07 5.98 -11.31
N LYS A 269 7.03 5.13 -11.50
CA LYS A 269 6.63 4.02 -10.60
C LYS A 269 6.38 4.46 -9.15
N CYS A 270 6.24 5.76 -8.91
CA CYS A 270 5.78 6.27 -7.61
C CYS A 270 4.34 5.81 -7.35
N GLY A 271 3.95 5.69 -6.08
CA GLY A 271 2.58 5.28 -5.73
C GLY A 271 2.32 3.77 -5.85
N ASP A 272 1.07 3.41 -6.03
CA ASP A 272 0.58 2.04 -5.85
C ASP A 272 0.94 1.10 -7.01
N ALA A 273 1.78 0.10 -6.74
CA ALA A 273 2.23 -0.87 -7.74
C ALA A 273 1.11 -1.84 -8.18
N MET A 274 0.24 -2.23 -7.26
CA MET A 274 -0.87 -3.14 -7.54
C MET A 274 -1.87 -2.47 -8.51
N LEU A 275 -2.23 -1.21 -8.25
CA LEU A 275 -3.11 -0.47 -9.13
C LEU A 275 -2.51 -0.31 -10.53
N ARG A 276 -1.21 0.01 -10.63
CA ARG A 276 -0.55 0.10 -11.94
C ARG A 276 -0.63 -1.21 -12.73
N SER A 277 -0.41 -2.35 -12.07
CA SER A 277 -0.52 -3.66 -12.71
C SER A 277 -1.94 -3.93 -13.23
N TYR A 278 -2.95 -3.68 -12.41
CA TYR A 278 -4.34 -3.88 -12.82
C TYR A 278 -4.79 -2.93 -13.94
N LEU A 279 -4.33 -1.69 -13.93
CA LEU A 279 -4.61 -0.75 -15.02
C LEU A 279 -3.89 -1.14 -16.31
N PHE A 280 -2.69 -1.70 -16.22
CA PHE A 280 -1.97 -2.23 -17.38
C PHE A 280 -2.72 -3.41 -18.00
N GLU A 281 -3.21 -4.35 -17.19
CA GLU A 281 -4.03 -5.47 -17.64
C GLU A 281 -5.35 -4.99 -18.29
N ALA A 282 -6.03 -4.02 -17.67
CA ALA A 282 -7.24 -3.42 -18.21
C ALA A 282 -7.00 -2.75 -19.57
N ALA A 283 -5.91 -2.01 -19.71
CA ALA A 283 -5.50 -1.39 -20.98
C ALA A 283 -5.17 -2.45 -22.04
N GLY A 284 -4.54 -3.56 -21.67
CA GLY A 284 -4.28 -4.70 -22.55
C GLY A 284 -5.56 -5.27 -23.14
N VAL A 285 -6.62 -5.43 -22.32
CA VAL A 285 -7.95 -5.89 -22.81
C VAL A 285 -8.57 -4.91 -23.81
N LEU A 286 -8.44 -3.60 -23.56
CA LEU A 286 -8.94 -2.58 -24.50
C LEU A 286 -8.22 -2.66 -25.85
N LEU A 287 -6.90 -2.78 -25.84
CA LEU A 287 -6.10 -2.84 -27.07
C LEU A 287 -6.37 -4.11 -27.90
N THR A 288 -6.57 -5.25 -27.23
CA THR A 288 -6.82 -6.53 -27.92
C THR A 288 -8.25 -6.64 -28.45
N ARG A 289 -9.25 -6.02 -27.82
CA ARG A 289 -10.65 -6.01 -28.30
C ARG A 289 -10.85 -5.08 -29.50
N ASN A 290 -10.15 -3.95 -29.57
CA ASN A 290 -10.28 -2.99 -30.67
C ASN A 290 -9.54 -3.44 -31.95
N GLY A 291 -8.78 -4.53 -31.92
CA GLY A 291 -8.12 -5.12 -33.10
C GLY A 291 -8.97 -6.12 -33.90
N GLN A 292 -10.25 -6.27 -33.57
CA GLN A 292 -11.18 -7.21 -34.27
C GLN A 292 -12.29 -6.51 -35.03
N HIS A 293 -12.11 -5.24 -35.43
CA HIS A 293 -13.03 -4.53 -36.34
C HIS A 293 -12.30 -4.11 -37.61
#